data_bbcfbc9c5ac2ef3de8e0f795ffae70a6
#
_entry.id   bbcfbc9c5ac2ef3de8e0f795ffae70a6
#
_cell.length_a   1.000
_cell.length_b   1.000
_cell.length_c   1.000
_cell.angle_alpha   90.00
_cell.angle_beta   90.00
_cell.angle_gamma   90.00
#
_symmetry.space_group_name_H-M   'P 1'
#
loop_
_entity.id
_entity.type
_entity.pdbx_description
1 polymer ?
#
loop_
_entity_poly.entity_id
_entity_poly.type
_entity_poly.pdbx_seq_one_letter_code
_entity_poly.pdbx_strand_id
1 'polypeptide(L)'
;ALLNFQNTVMELTGLEIANSSLLDEASAVAEAAVMMHRANRKVKNGFFAIDSRCLPQVISVTRGRAEMLGIPFVITDFSEGLPEGDLYGVILAYPGNEGDIRDIEPLIKAAKERNALVTVAADLLALTLLKSPGELGADIAVGNTQRFGLPFFFGGPHAAYMAVRRGMERTMPGRLVGVSKDSAGKPAYRLALQTR
;
A
#
# COMPACT_ATOMS: atom_id res chain seq x y z
N ALA A 1 -12.74 18.00 -0.61
CA ALA A 1 -11.36 17.70 -0.18
C ALA A 1 -11.04 16.21 -0.28
N LEU A 2 -11.78 15.30 0.42
CA LEU A 2 -11.46 13.85 0.47
C LEU A 2 -11.49 13.16 -0.89
N LEU A 3 -12.45 13.50 -1.76
CA LEU A 3 -12.49 12.95 -3.12
C LEU A 3 -11.27 13.39 -3.95
N ASN A 4 -10.83 14.65 -3.81
CA ASN A 4 -9.63 15.13 -4.50
C ASN A 4 -8.38 14.39 -3.99
N PHE A 5 -8.30 14.11 -2.69
CA PHE A 5 -7.22 13.30 -2.12
C PHE A 5 -7.18 11.92 -2.78
N GLN A 6 -8.31 11.21 -2.84
CA GLN A 6 -8.40 9.90 -3.49
C GLN A 6 -7.97 9.97 -4.96
N ASN A 7 -8.46 10.96 -5.71
CA ASN A 7 -8.12 11.12 -7.12
C ASN A 7 -6.62 11.37 -7.32
N THR A 8 -6.03 12.26 -6.51
CA THR A 8 -4.57 12.54 -6.58
C THR A 8 -3.75 11.30 -6.29
N VAL A 9 -4.14 10.51 -5.28
CA VAL A 9 -3.45 9.26 -4.95
C VAL A 9 -3.57 8.25 -6.10
N MET A 10 -4.76 8.09 -6.68
CA MET A 10 -4.98 7.20 -7.84
C MET A 10 -4.11 7.60 -9.03
N GLU A 11 -4.10 8.88 -9.38
CA GLU A 11 -3.30 9.41 -10.50
C GLU A 11 -1.80 9.18 -10.31
N LEU A 12 -1.27 9.48 -9.12
CA LEU A 12 0.17 9.33 -8.85
C LEU A 12 0.60 7.86 -8.73
N THR A 13 -0.24 7.01 -8.15
CA THR A 13 0.08 5.58 -7.99
C THR A 13 -0.21 4.74 -9.22
N GLY A 14 -1.00 5.24 -10.18
CA GLY A 14 -1.46 4.48 -11.34
C GLY A 14 -2.40 3.34 -10.98
N LEU A 15 -3.03 3.38 -9.78
CA LEU A 15 -3.97 2.38 -9.30
C LEU A 15 -5.39 2.93 -9.27
N GLU A 16 -6.39 2.08 -9.49
CA GLU A 16 -7.74 2.54 -9.84
C GLU A 16 -8.60 2.94 -8.64
N ILE A 17 -8.21 2.57 -7.43
CA ILE A 17 -9.01 2.83 -6.23
C ILE A 17 -8.11 3.26 -5.08
N ALA A 18 -8.42 4.39 -4.45
CA ALA A 18 -7.73 4.87 -3.26
C ALA A 18 -8.71 5.18 -2.13
N ASN A 19 -8.29 4.97 -0.89
CA ASN A 19 -9.06 5.34 0.29
C ASN A 19 -8.90 6.82 0.69
N SER A 20 -9.69 7.26 1.65
CA SER A 20 -9.66 8.64 2.18
C SER A 20 -8.75 8.76 3.40
N SER A 21 -7.55 8.22 3.31
CA SER A 21 -6.45 8.20 4.26
C SER A 21 -6.47 7.07 5.30
N LEU A 22 -5.28 6.81 5.81
CA LEU A 22 -4.98 5.98 6.98
C LEU A 22 -4.16 6.81 7.96
N LEU A 23 -3.80 6.21 9.12
CA LEU A 23 -3.15 6.93 10.21
C LEU A 23 -1.74 7.42 9.82
N ASP A 24 -0.87 6.50 9.46
CA ASP A 24 0.52 6.73 9.07
C ASP A 24 1.02 5.63 8.11
N GLU A 25 2.21 5.82 7.54
CA GLU A 25 2.79 4.88 6.58
C GLU A 25 3.04 3.50 7.18
N ALA A 26 3.57 3.44 8.40
CA ALA A 26 3.88 2.18 9.06
C ALA A 26 2.61 1.35 9.29
N SER A 27 1.53 2.00 9.74
CA SER A 27 0.21 1.38 9.88
C SER A 27 -0.35 0.95 8.53
N ALA A 28 -0.19 1.77 7.48
CA ALA A 28 -0.69 1.44 6.14
C ALA A 28 0.01 0.22 5.55
N VAL A 29 1.33 0.10 5.72
CA VAL A 29 2.09 -1.09 5.28
C VAL A 29 1.67 -2.33 6.07
N ALA A 30 1.49 -2.22 7.39
CA ALA A 30 1.00 -3.33 8.21
C ALA A 30 -0.42 -3.77 7.80
N GLU A 31 -1.31 -2.84 7.51
CA GLU A 31 -2.64 -3.14 6.97
C GLU A 31 -2.56 -3.81 5.59
N ALA A 32 -1.64 -3.36 4.71
CA ALA A 32 -1.43 -4.00 3.41
C ALA A 32 -0.94 -5.45 3.55
N ALA A 33 -0.04 -5.74 4.50
CA ALA A 33 0.41 -7.11 4.79
C ALA A 33 -0.76 -8.02 5.20
N VAL A 34 -1.60 -7.55 6.13
CA VAL A 34 -2.80 -8.28 6.58
C VAL A 34 -3.81 -8.44 5.43
N MET A 35 -3.97 -7.41 4.62
CA MET A 35 -4.85 -7.41 3.45
C MET A 35 -4.40 -8.45 2.42
N MET A 36 -3.09 -8.51 2.09
CA MET A 36 -2.53 -9.52 1.19
C MET A 36 -2.79 -10.93 1.71
N HIS A 37 -2.57 -11.17 3.00
CA HIS A 37 -2.82 -12.47 3.63
C HIS A 37 -4.29 -12.90 3.50
N ARG A 38 -5.24 -11.98 3.70
CA ARG A 38 -6.68 -12.27 3.60
C ARG A 38 -7.16 -12.40 2.15
N ALA A 39 -6.61 -11.61 1.25
CA ALA A 39 -7.04 -11.54 -0.16
C ALA A 39 -6.47 -12.68 -1.00
N ASN A 40 -5.24 -13.13 -0.72
CA ASN A 40 -4.60 -14.18 -1.50
C ASN A 40 -5.07 -15.58 -1.09
N ARG A 41 -6.13 -16.05 -1.75
CA ARG A 41 -6.69 -17.38 -1.51
C ARG A 41 -5.97 -18.51 -2.25
N LYS A 42 -5.00 -18.19 -3.11
CA LYS A 42 -4.23 -19.17 -3.88
C LYS A 42 -3.10 -19.78 -3.05
N VAL A 43 -2.61 -19.05 -2.05
CA VAL A 43 -1.53 -19.46 -1.15
C VAL A 43 -2.11 -19.69 0.25
N LYS A 44 -2.13 -20.94 0.72
CA LYS A 44 -2.79 -21.29 1.99
C LYS A 44 -1.89 -21.21 3.22
N ASN A 45 -0.63 -21.59 3.09
CA ASN A 45 0.35 -21.70 4.18
C ASN A 45 1.63 -20.93 3.86
N GLY A 46 1.48 -19.74 3.29
CA GLY A 46 2.60 -18.94 2.87
C GLY A 46 3.03 -17.90 3.91
N PHE A 47 4.02 -17.13 3.51
CA PHE A 47 4.52 -15.99 4.25
C PHE A 47 4.55 -14.75 3.34
N PHE A 48 4.76 -13.57 3.91
CA PHE A 48 5.13 -12.41 3.10
C PHE A 48 6.62 -12.06 3.28
N ALA A 49 7.20 -11.46 2.26
CA ALA A 49 8.53 -10.90 2.32
C ALA A 49 8.45 -9.38 2.35
N ILE A 50 9.15 -8.74 3.28
CA ILE A 50 9.25 -7.29 3.37
C ILE A 50 10.68 -6.85 3.09
N ASP A 51 10.80 -5.80 2.28
CA ASP A 51 12.06 -5.19 1.92
C ASP A 51 12.75 -4.58 3.16
N SER A 52 13.98 -4.99 3.42
CA SER A 52 14.81 -4.42 4.48
C SER A 52 15.12 -2.93 4.27
N ARG A 53 14.90 -2.42 3.06
CA ARG A 53 15.02 -0.99 2.70
C ARG A 53 13.76 -0.17 2.98
N CYS A 54 12.70 -0.77 3.52
CA CYS A 54 11.63 -0.01 4.14
C CYS A 54 12.15 0.74 5.37
N LEU A 55 11.50 1.85 5.73
CA LEU A 55 11.86 2.61 6.92
C LEU A 55 11.81 1.72 8.17
N PRO A 56 12.71 1.89 9.15
CA PRO A 56 12.77 1.03 10.34
C PRO A 56 11.44 0.94 11.11
N GLN A 57 10.72 2.04 11.24
CA GLN A 57 9.39 2.06 11.87
C GLN A 57 8.35 1.26 11.08
N VAL A 58 8.43 1.26 9.75
CA VAL A 58 7.55 0.47 8.87
C VAL A 58 7.76 -1.01 9.14
N ILE A 59 9.03 -1.46 9.16
CA ILE A 59 9.39 -2.85 9.44
C ILE A 59 8.92 -3.25 10.85
N SER A 60 9.16 -2.40 11.85
CA SER A 60 8.84 -2.67 13.25
C SER A 60 7.33 -2.83 13.48
N VAL A 61 6.50 -1.92 12.96
CA VAL A 61 5.05 -1.97 13.11
C VAL A 61 4.46 -3.16 12.33
N THR A 62 4.96 -3.41 11.11
CA THR A 62 4.52 -4.56 10.30
C THR A 62 4.85 -5.89 10.98
N ARG A 63 6.08 -6.00 11.53
CA ARG A 63 6.50 -7.16 12.34
C ARG A 63 5.57 -7.38 13.52
N GLY A 64 5.37 -6.38 14.36
CA GLY A 64 4.51 -6.50 15.55
C GLY A 64 3.08 -6.93 15.20
N ARG A 65 2.51 -6.40 14.11
CA ARG A 65 1.19 -6.79 13.64
C ARG A 65 1.17 -8.24 13.14
N ALA A 66 2.18 -8.66 12.38
CA ALA A 66 2.28 -10.01 11.85
C ALA A 66 2.43 -11.05 12.97
N GLU A 67 3.31 -10.79 13.94
CA GLU A 67 3.54 -11.66 15.11
C GLU A 67 2.26 -11.84 15.93
N MET A 68 1.54 -10.75 16.23
CA MET A 68 0.26 -10.83 16.98
C MET A 68 -0.82 -11.63 16.27
N LEU A 69 -0.81 -11.66 14.93
CA LEU A 69 -1.79 -12.38 14.12
C LEU A 69 -1.30 -13.78 13.71
N GLY A 70 -0.09 -14.17 14.10
CA GLY A 70 0.51 -15.46 13.70
C GLY A 70 0.78 -15.54 12.18
N ILE A 71 1.02 -14.41 11.52
CA ILE A 71 1.29 -14.35 10.08
C ILE A 71 2.79 -14.49 9.84
N PRO A 72 3.27 -15.55 9.16
CA PRO A 72 4.69 -15.73 8.89
C PRO A 72 5.23 -14.66 7.93
N PHE A 73 6.46 -14.22 8.17
CA PHE A 73 7.12 -13.24 7.31
C PHE A 73 8.65 -13.38 7.35
N VAL A 74 9.31 -12.83 6.33
CA VAL A 74 10.76 -12.66 6.27
C VAL A 74 11.13 -11.24 5.89
N ILE A 75 12.26 -10.76 6.40
CA ILE A 75 12.85 -9.48 6.00
C ILE A 75 14.03 -9.81 5.10
N THR A 76 14.08 -9.20 3.92
CA THR A 76 15.13 -9.45 2.92
C THR A 76 15.40 -8.19 2.09
N ASP A 77 16.60 -8.05 1.57
CA ASP A 77 16.96 -6.96 0.66
C ASP A 77 16.65 -7.27 -0.82
N PHE A 78 16.18 -8.49 -1.09
CA PHE A 78 15.93 -9.02 -2.43
C PHE A 78 17.16 -9.04 -3.36
N SER A 79 18.38 -8.99 -2.84
CA SER A 79 19.61 -9.06 -3.65
C SER A 79 19.72 -10.38 -4.42
N GLU A 80 19.26 -11.46 -3.82
CA GLU A 80 19.18 -12.80 -4.44
C GLU A 80 17.83 -13.09 -5.11
N GLY A 81 17.00 -12.06 -5.29
CA GLY A 81 15.64 -12.22 -5.81
C GLY A 81 14.61 -12.55 -4.73
N LEU A 82 13.52 -13.19 -5.11
CA LEU A 82 12.47 -13.58 -4.18
C LEU A 82 12.88 -14.79 -3.33
N PRO A 83 12.62 -14.79 -2.01
CA PRO A 83 12.90 -15.96 -1.18
C PRO A 83 12.13 -17.20 -1.66
N GLU A 84 12.69 -18.38 -1.42
CA GLU A 84 12.04 -19.65 -1.73
C GLU A 84 10.81 -19.88 -0.83
N GLY A 85 9.89 -20.73 -1.29
CA GLY A 85 8.67 -21.10 -0.58
C GLY A 85 7.41 -20.39 -1.08
N ASP A 86 6.30 -20.61 -0.39
CA ASP A 86 4.98 -20.10 -0.79
C ASP A 86 4.79 -18.66 -0.31
N LEU A 87 4.96 -17.70 -1.21
CA LEU A 87 4.73 -16.28 -0.96
C LEU A 87 3.28 -15.90 -1.22
N TYR A 88 2.56 -15.40 -0.22
CA TYR A 88 1.27 -14.76 -0.49
C TYR A 88 1.41 -13.27 -0.81
N GLY A 89 2.54 -12.65 -0.47
CA GLY A 89 2.79 -11.26 -0.80
C GLY A 89 4.23 -10.82 -0.62
N VAL A 90 4.58 -9.74 -1.30
CA VAL A 90 5.84 -9.02 -1.14
C VAL A 90 5.57 -7.54 -0.91
N ILE A 91 6.41 -6.90 -0.10
CA ILE A 91 6.39 -5.47 0.18
C ILE A 91 7.73 -4.90 -0.23
N LEU A 92 7.72 -3.97 -1.18
CA LEU A 92 8.91 -3.35 -1.76
C LEU A 92 8.97 -1.87 -1.41
N ALA A 93 10.15 -1.37 -1.05
CA ALA A 93 10.39 0.06 -0.82
C ALA A 93 10.70 0.79 -2.14
N TYR A 94 10.14 2.00 -2.32
CA TYR A 94 10.31 2.78 -3.56
C TYR A 94 10.15 4.29 -3.33
N PRO A 95 11.24 5.03 -3.16
CA PRO A 95 12.64 4.62 -2.98
C PRO A 95 12.91 3.82 -1.70
N GLY A 96 14.14 3.30 -1.55
CA GLY A 96 14.61 2.73 -0.31
C GLY A 96 14.91 3.79 0.76
N ASN A 97 15.15 3.36 2.00
CA ASN A 97 15.38 4.22 3.17
C ASN A 97 16.69 5.05 3.09
N GLU A 98 17.61 4.67 2.23
CA GLU A 98 18.84 5.42 1.94
C GLU A 98 18.70 6.34 0.71
N GLY A 99 17.50 6.41 0.12
CA GLY A 99 17.21 7.21 -1.06
C GLY A 99 17.55 6.51 -2.38
N ASP A 100 17.93 5.25 -2.34
CA ASP A 100 18.24 4.46 -3.53
C ASP A 100 16.96 4.13 -4.33
N ILE A 101 17.07 4.27 -5.64
CA ILE A 101 15.98 3.95 -6.58
C ILE A 101 16.38 2.70 -7.33
N ARG A 102 15.74 1.58 -7.01
CA ARG A 102 15.93 0.31 -7.70
C ARG A 102 14.92 0.13 -8.83
N ASP A 103 15.31 -0.61 -9.84
CA ASP A 103 14.33 -1.22 -10.74
C ASP A 103 13.64 -2.39 -10.01
N ILE A 104 12.41 -2.15 -9.56
CA ILE A 104 11.60 -3.15 -8.85
C ILE A 104 10.68 -3.94 -9.79
N GLU A 105 10.62 -3.59 -11.08
CA GLU A 105 9.75 -4.24 -12.06
C GLU A 105 10.03 -5.77 -12.18
N PRO A 106 11.29 -6.22 -12.24
CA PRO A 106 11.59 -7.67 -12.29
C PRO A 106 11.10 -8.44 -11.05
N LEU A 107 11.21 -7.84 -9.85
CA LEU A 107 10.71 -8.46 -8.61
C LEU A 107 9.18 -8.54 -8.60
N ILE A 108 8.50 -7.50 -9.07
CA ILE A 108 7.04 -7.48 -9.20
C ILE A 108 6.60 -8.60 -10.15
N LYS A 109 7.22 -8.70 -11.32
CA LYS A 109 6.92 -9.73 -12.30
C LYS A 109 7.11 -11.13 -11.73
N ALA A 110 8.25 -11.40 -11.12
CA ALA A 110 8.55 -12.69 -10.49
C ALA A 110 7.55 -13.04 -9.38
N ALA A 111 7.13 -12.07 -8.56
CA ALA A 111 6.12 -12.28 -7.53
C ALA A 111 4.76 -12.65 -8.14
N LYS A 112 4.35 -11.97 -9.19
CA LYS A 112 3.09 -12.24 -9.91
C LYS A 112 3.09 -13.63 -10.54
N GLU A 113 4.21 -14.09 -11.12
CA GLU A 113 4.37 -15.44 -11.67
C GLU A 113 4.17 -16.52 -10.59
N ARG A 114 4.52 -16.23 -9.34
CA ARG A 114 4.31 -17.10 -8.17
C ARG A 114 2.95 -16.88 -7.47
N ASN A 115 2.03 -16.14 -8.08
CA ASN A 115 0.73 -15.76 -7.50
C ASN A 115 0.82 -14.96 -6.19
N ALA A 116 1.95 -14.33 -5.89
CA ALA A 116 2.07 -13.41 -4.78
C ALA A 116 1.42 -12.06 -5.12
N LEU A 117 0.80 -11.42 -4.13
CA LEU A 117 0.35 -10.04 -4.23
C LEU A 117 1.53 -9.10 -3.97
N VAL A 118 1.53 -7.95 -4.60
CA VAL A 118 2.63 -6.99 -4.50
C VAL A 118 2.13 -5.67 -3.92
N THR A 119 2.74 -5.28 -2.80
CA THR A 119 2.61 -3.95 -2.20
C THR A 119 3.89 -3.16 -2.45
N VAL A 120 3.76 -1.93 -2.92
CA VAL A 120 4.86 -0.97 -3.01
C VAL A 120 4.66 0.11 -1.94
N ALA A 121 5.60 0.20 -1.01
CA ALA A 121 5.70 1.32 -0.06
C ALA A 121 6.42 2.46 -0.78
N ALA A 122 5.65 3.41 -1.30
CA ALA A 122 6.14 4.43 -2.21
C ALA A 122 6.05 5.84 -1.61
N ASP A 123 7.12 6.62 -1.79
CA ASP A 123 7.06 8.06 -1.57
C ASP A 123 6.20 8.72 -2.66
N LEU A 124 5.02 9.16 -2.28
CA LEU A 124 4.02 9.70 -3.22
C LEU A 124 4.56 10.92 -4.01
N LEU A 125 5.41 11.75 -3.41
CA LEU A 125 6.01 12.89 -4.12
C LEU A 125 7.05 12.41 -5.16
N ALA A 126 7.81 11.36 -4.87
CA ALA A 126 8.76 10.79 -5.83
C ALA A 126 8.06 10.23 -7.07
N LEU A 127 6.80 9.79 -6.95
CA LEU A 127 6.00 9.30 -8.09
C LEU A 127 5.66 10.37 -9.13
N THR A 128 5.91 11.63 -8.85
CA THR A 128 5.87 12.70 -9.87
C THR A 128 7.01 12.60 -10.90
N LEU A 129 8.06 11.85 -10.58
CA LEU A 129 9.25 11.66 -11.43
C LEU A 129 9.49 10.18 -11.79
N LEU A 130 9.02 9.26 -10.96
CA LEU A 130 9.25 7.84 -11.13
C LEU A 130 8.04 7.14 -11.75
N LYS A 131 8.29 6.00 -12.39
CA LYS A 131 7.23 5.14 -12.90
C LYS A 131 6.32 4.68 -11.77
N SER A 132 5.02 4.81 -11.92
CA SER A 132 4.07 4.53 -10.85
C SER A 132 3.98 3.04 -10.51
N PRO A 133 3.63 2.69 -9.25
CA PRO A 133 3.42 1.30 -8.86
C PRO A 133 2.44 0.53 -9.74
N GLY A 134 1.35 1.17 -10.17
CA GLY A 134 0.36 0.57 -11.05
C GLY A 134 0.93 0.24 -12.43
N GLU A 135 1.72 1.13 -13.04
CA GLU A 135 2.42 0.87 -14.30
C GLU A 135 3.47 -0.24 -14.17
N LEU A 136 4.08 -0.39 -13.00
CA LEU A 136 5.00 -1.49 -12.69
C LEU A 136 4.30 -2.81 -12.45
N GLY A 137 2.97 -2.83 -12.31
CA GLY A 137 2.18 -4.03 -12.11
C GLY A 137 1.90 -4.41 -10.64
N ALA A 138 2.12 -3.49 -9.69
CA ALA A 138 1.78 -3.69 -8.30
C ALA A 138 0.26 -3.82 -8.08
N ASP A 139 -0.13 -4.51 -7.01
CA ASP A 139 -1.54 -4.65 -6.62
C ASP A 139 -1.97 -3.57 -5.62
N ILE A 140 -1.03 -3.11 -4.80
CA ILE A 140 -1.26 -2.17 -3.70
C ILE A 140 -0.11 -1.17 -3.68
N ALA A 141 -0.42 0.10 -3.45
CA ALA A 141 0.56 1.13 -3.11
C ALA A 141 0.16 1.81 -1.81
N VAL A 142 1.13 2.02 -0.93
CA VAL A 142 0.96 2.66 0.37
C VAL A 142 2.11 3.63 0.63
N GLY A 143 1.88 4.60 1.49
CA GLY A 143 2.88 5.59 1.88
C GLY A 143 2.22 6.70 2.67
N ASN A 144 2.85 7.87 2.73
CA ASN A 144 2.27 9.05 3.38
C ASN A 144 2.27 10.28 2.46
N THR A 145 1.54 11.31 2.87
CA THR A 145 1.40 12.57 2.13
C THR A 145 2.10 13.74 2.81
N GLN A 146 2.89 13.50 3.82
CA GLN A 146 3.55 14.54 4.60
C GLN A 146 4.44 15.45 3.74
N ARG A 147 5.11 14.90 2.72
CA ARG A 147 6.00 15.64 1.81
C ARG A 147 5.30 16.64 0.89
N PHE A 148 3.96 16.64 0.81
CA PHE A 148 3.18 17.66 0.11
C PHE A 148 2.98 18.96 0.93
N GLY A 149 3.80 19.18 1.94
CA GLY A 149 3.87 20.43 2.68
C GLY A 149 3.09 20.45 4.00
N LEU A 150 2.80 19.29 4.57
CA LEU A 150 2.22 19.23 5.92
C LEU A 150 3.26 19.65 6.96
N PRO A 151 3.01 20.70 7.75
CA PRO A 151 3.92 21.14 8.81
C PRO A 151 3.93 20.16 9.99
N PHE A 152 5.00 20.20 10.78
CA PHE A 152 5.17 19.33 11.96
C PHE A 152 4.38 19.77 13.21
N PHE A 153 3.34 20.57 13.05
CA PHE A 153 2.54 21.04 14.18
C PHE A 153 1.83 19.87 14.90
N PHE A 154 1.63 20.03 16.20
CA PHE A 154 0.93 19.05 17.05
C PHE A 154 1.42 17.61 16.93
N GLY A 155 2.73 17.41 16.77
CA GLY A 155 3.34 16.08 16.76
C GLY A 155 3.61 15.50 15.36
N GLY A 156 3.50 16.28 14.29
CA GLY A 156 3.88 15.87 12.95
C GLY A 156 2.89 14.89 12.28
N PRO A 157 1.72 15.38 11.84
CA PRO A 157 0.75 14.51 11.19
C PRO A 157 1.27 13.93 9.88
N HIS A 158 1.06 12.63 9.67
CA HIS A 158 1.54 11.86 8.53
C HIS A 158 0.39 11.07 7.90
N ALA A 159 -0.63 11.76 7.38
CA ALA A 159 -1.75 11.08 6.73
C ALA A 159 -1.23 10.11 5.67
N ALA A 160 -1.49 8.83 5.89
CA ALA A 160 -1.12 7.77 4.95
C ALA A 160 -2.15 7.63 3.84
N TYR A 161 -1.73 7.06 2.74
CA TYR A 161 -2.59 6.65 1.65
C TYR A 161 -2.50 5.13 1.42
N MET A 162 -3.55 4.59 0.85
CA MET A 162 -3.55 3.27 0.25
C MET A 162 -4.32 3.34 -1.05
N ALA A 163 -3.70 2.84 -2.10
CA ALA A 163 -4.35 2.61 -3.38
C ALA A 163 -4.24 1.14 -3.78
N VAL A 164 -5.23 0.63 -4.48
CA VAL A 164 -5.29 -0.76 -4.90
C VAL A 164 -5.80 -0.88 -6.33
N ARG A 165 -5.44 -1.98 -7.00
CA ARG A 165 -6.03 -2.34 -8.27
C ARG A 165 -7.52 -2.69 -8.10
N ARG A 166 -8.27 -2.58 -9.17
CA ARG A 166 -9.68 -2.94 -9.20
C ARG A 166 -9.91 -4.40 -8.74
N GLY A 167 -10.97 -4.61 -7.99
CA GLY A 167 -11.34 -5.91 -7.43
C GLY A 167 -10.83 -6.14 -6.01
N MET A 168 -9.98 -5.26 -5.48
CA MET A 168 -9.48 -5.33 -4.09
C MET A 168 -10.18 -4.35 -3.14
N GLU A 169 -11.09 -3.53 -3.61
CA GLU A 169 -11.76 -2.48 -2.83
C GLU A 169 -12.47 -2.98 -1.58
N ARG A 170 -13.04 -4.19 -1.63
CA ARG A 170 -13.74 -4.79 -0.48
C ARG A 170 -12.83 -5.29 0.63
N THR A 171 -11.54 -5.40 0.35
CA THR A 171 -10.53 -5.84 1.33
C THR A 171 -9.74 -4.68 1.91
N MET A 172 -9.90 -3.46 1.35
CA MET A 172 -9.21 -2.26 1.81
C MET A 172 -9.65 -1.84 3.21
N PRO A 173 -8.71 -1.47 4.08
CA PRO A 173 -9.03 -0.72 5.30
C PRO A 173 -9.40 0.73 4.97
N GLY A 174 -10.04 1.39 5.94
CA GLY A 174 -10.37 2.81 5.83
C GLY A 174 -11.70 3.06 5.14
N ARG A 175 -11.85 4.26 4.60
CA ARG A 175 -13.11 4.78 4.04
C ARG A 175 -12.93 5.22 2.60
N LEU A 176 -13.94 4.95 1.78
CA LEU A 176 -14.05 5.45 0.41
C LEU A 176 -15.16 6.51 0.35
N VAL A 177 -14.85 7.65 -0.24
CA VAL A 177 -15.84 8.68 -0.55
C VAL A 177 -16.30 8.49 -1.99
N GLY A 178 -17.60 8.45 -2.19
CA GLY A 178 -18.22 8.35 -3.50
C GLY A 178 -19.16 9.50 -3.79
N VAL A 179 -19.43 9.73 -5.07
CA VAL A 179 -20.43 10.69 -5.54
C VAL A 179 -21.80 10.05 -5.51
N SER A 180 -22.81 10.76 -5.00
CA SER A 180 -24.17 10.33 -4.87
C SER A 180 -25.12 11.52 -5.17
N LYS A 181 -26.38 11.38 -4.83
CA LYS A 181 -27.37 12.46 -4.86
C LYS A 181 -28.03 12.58 -3.49
N ASP A 182 -28.40 13.79 -3.12
CA ASP A 182 -29.21 14.06 -1.93
C ASP A 182 -30.72 13.75 -2.19
N SER A 183 -31.55 13.97 -1.18
CA SER A 183 -33.00 13.77 -1.28
C SER A 183 -33.70 14.67 -2.30
N ALA A 184 -33.07 15.77 -2.68
CA ALA A 184 -33.55 16.71 -3.71
C ALA A 184 -32.96 16.42 -5.10
N GLY A 185 -32.17 15.33 -5.26
CA GLY A 185 -31.54 14.93 -6.52
C GLY A 185 -30.29 15.70 -6.87
N LYS A 186 -29.78 16.58 -6.00
CA LYS A 186 -28.53 17.34 -6.23
C LYS A 186 -27.30 16.47 -5.96
N PRO A 187 -26.16 16.73 -6.66
CA PRO A 187 -24.90 16.05 -6.39
C PRO A 187 -24.49 16.15 -4.91
N ALA A 188 -24.18 15.03 -4.31
CA ALA A 188 -23.75 14.92 -2.92
C ALA A 188 -22.63 13.88 -2.78
N TYR A 189 -21.90 13.93 -1.66
CA TYR A 189 -20.86 12.97 -1.34
C TYR A 189 -21.32 12.10 -0.18
N ARG A 190 -20.90 10.84 -0.22
CA ARG A 190 -21.15 9.89 0.88
C ARG A 190 -20.02 8.90 1.02
N LEU A 191 -19.96 8.19 2.14
CA LEU A 191 -19.12 7.01 2.27
C LEU A 191 -19.66 5.90 1.36
N ALA A 192 -18.84 5.47 0.38
CA ALA A 192 -19.24 4.50 -0.64
C ALA A 192 -19.04 3.07 -0.19
N LEU A 193 -17.95 2.82 0.54
CA LEU A 193 -17.63 1.53 1.15
C LEU A 193 -17.15 1.77 2.58
N GLN A 194 -17.67 0.97 3.49
CA GLN A 194 -17.18 0.89 4.86
C GLN A 194 -16.90 -0.57 5.13
N THR A 195 -15.62 -0.94 5.09
CA THR A 195 -15.21 -2.27 5.55
C THR A 195 -15.29 -2.32 7.06
N ARG A 196 -15.92 -3.34 7.58
CA ARG A 196 -16.00 -3.63 9.02
C ARG A 196 -14.84 -4.50 9.43
#